data_415400116d63a179b6793720a8609fcc
#
_entry.id   415400116d63a179b6793720a8609fcc
#
_cell.length_a   1.000
_cell.length_b   1.000
_cell.length_c   1.000
_cell.angle_alpha   90.00
_cell.angle_beta   90.00
_cell.angle_gamma   90.00
#
_symmetry.space_group_name_H-M   'P 1'
#
loop_
_entity.id
_entity.type
_entity.pdbx_description
1 polymer ?
#
loop_
_entity_poly.entity_id
_entity_poly.type
_entity_poly.pdbx_seq_one_letter_code
_entity_poly.pdbx_strand_id
1 'polypeptide(L)'
;RNEVTGKNTNSELTLFAITDVNDRNIVNVNLLTHLEYERVVYLVTQKKMKVKAAKKQAQKEVFGLLGIDATDFSNSEDLNIAGASDEDGALLAFSLMFQGDRSVADLTALLQAVANDMEKDGTWDDEDTRMSIAEWAADADSAGRLTAIRNNVKSWGLSNSVTKYEKYVRSFWYSEYGLGDC
;
A
#
# COMPACT_ATOMS: atom_id res chain seq x y z
N ARG A 1 -6.14 12.66 -5.89
CA ARG A 1 -5.53 12.48 -7.22
C ARG A 1 -5.14 11.02 -7.38
N ASN A 2 -5.17 10.54 -8.60
CA ASN A 2 -4.75 9.18 -8.95
C ASN A 2 -3.32 9.24 -9.49
N GLU A 3 -2.41 8.50 -8.90
CA GLU A 3 -0.96 8.51 -9.20
C GLU A 3 -0.69 7.95 -10.60
N VAL A 4 -1.45 6.92 -10.99
CA VAL A 4 -1.27 6.25 -12.27
C VAL A 4 -1.63 7.16 -13.44
N THR A 5 -2.73 7.89 -13.32
CA THR A 5 -3.24 8.75 -14.40
C THR A 5 -2.81 10.22 -14.26
N GLY A 6 -2.34 10.65 -13.08
CA GLY A 6 -2.04 12.05 -12.75
C GLY A 6 -3.26 12.95 -12.60
N LYS A 7 -4.48 12.42 -12.75
CA LYS A 7 -5.74 13.19 -12.79
C LYS A 7 -6.47 13.15 -11.44
N ASN A 8 -7.37 14.11 -11.24
CA ASN A 8 -8.34 14.02 -10.15
C ASN A 8 -9.37 12.93 -10.48
N THR A 9 -9.83 12.24 -9.45
CA THR A 9 -10.96 11.30 -9.55
C THR A 9 -12.28 12.05 -9.48
N ASN A 10 -13.30 11.50 -10.13
CA ASN A 10 -14.67 12.05 -10.06
C ASN A 10 -15.50 11.45 -8.92
N SER A 11 -14.92 10.55 -8.15
CA SER A 11 -15.54 9.86 -7.03
C SER A 11 -14.64 9.94 -5.81
N GLU A 12 -15.23 9.86 -4.63
CA GLU A 12 -14.51 9.86 -3.37
C GLU A 12 -14.09 8.44 -3.00
N LEU A 13 -12.86 8.31 -2.48
CA LEU A 13 -12.34 7.09 -1.84
C LEU A 13 -12.29 7.36 -0.34
N THR A 14 -13.00 6.54 0.44
CA THR A 14 -12.95 6.60 1.91
C THR A 14 -11.88 5.66 2.43
N LEU A 15 -10.94 6.20 3.20
CA LEU A 15 -9.89 5.43 3.86
C LEU A 15 -9.98 5.61 5.37
N PHE A 16 -9.56 4.60 6.11
CA PHE A 16 -9.55 4.57 7.58
C PHE A 16 -8.13 4.48 8.13
N ALA A 17 -7.96 4.94 9.34
CA ALA A 17 -6.74 4.75 10.12
C ALA A 17 -7.10 4.59 11.59
N ILE A 18 -6.32 3.80 12.31
CA ILE A 18 -6.34 3.73 13.77
C ILE A 18 -4.94 4.03 14.27
N THR A 19 -4.82 5.00 15.18
CA THR A 19 -3.51 5.43 15.70
C THR A 19 -3.63 5.99 17.11
N ASP A 20 -2.52 5.98 17.84
CA ASP A 20 -2.38 6.70 19.10
C ASP A 20 -2.03 8.16 18.81
N VAL A 21 -2.89 9.08 19.24
CA VAL A 21 -2.75 10.53 18.99
C VAL A 21 -2.00 11.26 20.10
N ASN A 22 -1.60 10.59 21.18
CA ASN A 22 -0.97 11.25 22.34
C ASN A 22 0.35 11.93 21.97
N ASP A 23 1.15 11.32 21.10
CA ASP A 23 2.48 11.78 20.73
C ASP A 23 2.56 12.25 19.26
N ARG A 24 1.40 12.57 18.63
CA ARG A 24 1.32 12.91 17.21
C ARG A 24 0.57 14.20 16.95
N ASN A 25 1.13 15.01 16.04
CA ASN A 25 0.48 16.21 15.52
C ASN A 25 -0.06 16.00 14.10
N ILE A 26 0.39 14.96 13.39
CA ILE A 26 0.02 14.64 12.01
C ILE A 26 -0.25 13.15 11.92
N VAL A 27 -1.30 12.80 11.20
CA VAL A 27 -1.65 11.41 10.84
C VAL A 27 -1.94 11.38 9.35
N ASN A 28 -1.14 10.65 8.60
CA ASN A 28 -1.42 10.38 7.19
C ASN A 28 -2.37 9.20 7.08
N VAL A 29 -3.56 9.44 6.55
CA VAL A 29 -4.49 8.37 6.20
C VAL A 29 -4.18 7.94 4.76
N ASN A 30 -3.77 6.70 4.59
CA ASN A 30 -3.34 6.14 3.32
C ASN A 30 -3.87 4.70 3.15
N LEU A 31 -3.51 4.06 2.05
CA LEU A 31 -3.98 2.73 1.70
C LEU A 31 -3.51 1.67 2.71
N LEU A 32 -2.29 1.78 3.23
CA LEU A 32 -1.77 0.85 4.23
C LEU A 32 -2.55 0.96 5.54
N THR A 33 -2.78 2.20 6.04
CA THR A 33 -3.57 2.40 7.27
C THR A 33 -4.98 1.87 7.15
N HIS A 34 -5.56 1.90 5.94
CA HIS A 34 -6.89 1.35 5.67
C HIS A 34 -6.89 -0.18 5.74
N LEU A 35 -5.92 -0.84 5.11
CA LEU A 35 -5.81 -2.30 5.16
C LEU A 35 -5.49 -2.83 6.56
N GLU A 36 -4.72 -2.08 7.35
CA GLU A 36 -4.40 -2.42 8.74
C GLU A 36 -5.61 -2.33 9.69
N TYR A 37 -6.60 -1.50 9.36
CA TYR A 37 -7.63 -1.07 10.31
C TYR A 37 -8.37 -2.25 10.95
N GLU A 38 -9.01 -3.11 10.15
CA GLU A 38 -9.80 -4.25 10.67
C GLU A 38 -8.91 -5.25 11.41
N ARG A 39 -7.70 -5.50 10.91
CA ARG A 39 -6.73 -6.37 11.56
C ARG A 39 -6.32 -5.84 12.94
N VAL A 40 -6.04 -4.56 13.07
CA VAL A 40 -5.71 -3.93 14.37
C VAL A 40 -6.88 -4.05 15.33
N VAL A 41 -8.11 -3.76 14.88
CA VAL A 41 -9.32 -3.91 15.70
C VAL A 41 -9.44 -5.36 16.21
N TYR A 42 -9.29 -6.34 15.34
CA TYR A 42 -9.34 -7.76 15.73
C TYR A 42 -8.26 -8.12 16.75
N LEU A 43 -7.00 -7.76 16.50
CA LEU A 43 -5.88 -8.04 17.40
C LEU A 43 -6.10 -7.43 18.80
N VAL A 44 -6.61 -6.21 18.86
CA VAL A 44 -6.89 -5.53 20.14
C VAL A 44 -8.09 -6.13 20.84
N THR A 45 -9.19 -6.34 20.14
CA THR A 45 -10.46 -6.75 20.75
C THR A 45 -10.52 -8.25 21.03
N GLN A 46 -10.03 -9.09 20.13
CA GLN A 46 -10.10 -10.55 20.22
C GLN A 46 -8.84 -11.16 20.83
N LYS A 47 -7.66 -10.69 20.43
CA LYS A 47 -6.38 -11.22 20.92
C LYS A 47 -5.84 -10.46 22.15
N LYS A 48 -6.53 -9.38 22.58
CA LYS A 48 -6.16 -8.56 23.75
C LYS A 48 -4.75 -7.95 23.67
N MET A 49 -4.31 -7.70 22.45
CA MET A 49 -3.02 -7.04 22.23
C MET A 49 -3.08 -5.55 22.59
N LYS A 50 -1.95 -4.99 23.00
CA LYS A 50 -1.82 -3.53 23.11
C LYS A 50 -1.85 -2.91 21.71
N VAL A 51 -2.50 -1.76 21.55
CA VAL A 51 -2.67 -1.07 20.27
C VAL A 51 -1.36 -0.93 19.49
N LYS A 52 -0.28 -0.46 20.15
CA LYS A 52 1.03 -0.31 19.50
C LYS A 52 1.58 -1.64 18.93
N ALA A 53 1.43 -2.75 19.66
CA ALA A 53 1.87 -4.06 19.19
C ALA A 53 0.98 -4.58 18.05
N ALA A 54 -0.34 -4.40 18.15
CA ALA A 54 -1.30 -4.78 17.12
C ALA A 54 -1.03 -4.04 15.81
N LYS A 55 -0.77 -2.72 15.88
CA LYS A 55 -0.41 -1.92 14.71
C LYS A 55 0.88 -2.41 14.04
N LYS A 56 1.93 -2.64 14.83
CA LYS A 56 3.20 -3.12 14.26
C LYS A 56 3.07 -4.49 13.60
N GLN A 57 2.24 -5.37 14.17
CA GLN A 57 1.93 -6.65 13.57
C GLN A 57 1.14 -6.49 12.28
N ALA A 58 0.03 -5.75 12.30
CA ALA A 58 -0.80 -5.52 11.11
C ALA A 58 0.00 -4.86 9.98
N GLN A 59 0.83 -3.86 10.28
CA GLN A 59 1.74 -3.24 9.31
C GLN A 59 2.65 -4.27 8.63
N LYS A 60 3.29 -5.13 9.42
CA LYS A 60 4.18 -6.16 8.87
C LYS A 60 3.42 -7.15 7.98
N GLU A 61 2.22 -7.56 8.41
CA GLU A 61 1.35 -8.45 7.64
C GLU A 61 0.91 -7.79 6.32
N VAL A 62 0.47 -6.51 6.34
CA VAL A 62 0.06 -5.78 5.13
C VAL A 62 1.23 -5.62 4.15
N PHE A 63 2.41 -5.20 4.59
CA PHE A 63 3.57 -5.12 3.69
C PHE A 63 3.98 -6.49 3.16
N GLY A 64 3.84 -7.53 3.96
CA GLY A 64 4.09 -8.92 3.58
C GLY A 64 3.23 -9.41 2.42
N LEU A 65 2.04 -8.82 2.17
CA LEU A 65 1.19 -9.16 1.01
C LEU A 65 1.93 -8.98 -0.32
N LEU A 66 2.86 -8.05 -0.38
CA LEU A 66 3.67 -7.77 -1.56
C LEU A 66 5.14 -8.19 -1.38
N GLY A 67 5.43 -9.07 -0.41
CA GLY A 67 6.78 -9.54 -0.13
C GLY A 67 7.74 -8.48 0.42
N ILE A 68 7.22 -7.38 0.97
CA ILE A 68 8.04 -6.29 1.51
C ILE A 68 8.29 -6.50 3.00
N ASP A 69 9.56 -6.57 3.39
CA ASP A 69 9.94 -6.58 4.81
C ASP A 69 9.89 -5.16 5.39
N ALA A 70 8.91 -4.91 6.24
CA ALA A 70 8.70 -3.63 6.92
C ALA A 70 9.13 -3.66 8.40
N THR A 71 10.02 -4.55 8.79
CA THR A 71 10.42 -4.73 10.21
C THR A 71 10.94 -3.43 10.81
N ASP A 72 11.75 -2.68 10.06
CA ASP A 72 12.39 -1.44 10.51
C ASP A 72 11.67 -0.15 10.02
N PHE A 73 10.52 -0.29 9.34
CA PHE A 73 9.78 0.86 8.84
C PHE A 73 9.10 1.63 9.98
N SER A 74 8.95 2.94 9.78
CA SER A 74 8.07 3.80 10.58
C SER A 74 6.63 3.32 10.49
N ASN A 75 5.72 3.80 11.36
CA ASN A 75 4.32 3.37 11.26
C ASN A 75 3.69 3.88 9.95
N SER A 76 2.72 3.18 9.42
CA SER A 76 2.08 3.49 8.13
C SER A 76 1.49 4.90 8.07
N GLU A 77 1.02 5.44 9.20
CA GLU A 77 0.55 6.81 9.30
C GLU A 77 1.65 7.90 9.32
N ASP A 78 2.91 7.51 9.39
CA ASP A 78 4.06 8.42 9.28
C ASP A 78 4.56 8.53 7.83
N LEU A 79 4.17 7.59 6.96
CA LEU A 79 4.62 7.50 5.59
C LEU A 79 3.91 8.52 4.68
N ASN A 80 4.64 9.01 3.68
CA ASN A 80 4.17 10.01 2.73
C ASN A 80 4.40 9.54 1.29
N ILE A 81 3.34 9.43 0.51
CA ILE A 81 3.39 8.97 -0.89
C ILE A 81 4.32 9.80 -1.79
N ALA A 82 4.58 11.05 -1.43
CA ALA A 82 5.52 11.94 -2.12
C ALA A 82 6.84 12.13 -1.34
N GLY A 83 7.08 11.32 -0.32
CA GLY A 83 8.28 11.39 0.49
C GLY A 83 9.51 10.83 -0.21
N ALA A 84 10.67 10.93 0.46
CA ALA A 84 11.96 10.58 -0.10
C ALA A 84 12.61 9.36 0.57
N SER A 85 12.03 8.83 1.64
CA SER A 85 12.53 7.65 2.32
C SER A 85 12.24 6.38 1.52
N ASP A 86 12.92 5.30 1.85
CA ASP A 86 12.70 4.00 1.21
C ASP A 86 11.30 3.46 1.52
N GLU A 87 10.85 3.61 2.75
CA GLU A 87 9.52 3.23 3.21
C GLU A 87 8.39 4.05 2.54
N ASP A 88 8.63 5.34 2.20
CA ASP A 88 7.72 6.14 1.38
C ASP A 88 7.60 5.55 -0.04
N GLY A 89 8.70 5.01 -0.56
CA GLY A 89 8.71 4.29 -1.83
C GLY A 89 7.88 2.99 -1.79
N ALA A 90 7.95 2.27 -0.68
CA ALA A 90 7.13 1.08 -0.50
C ALA A 90 5.63 1.43 -0.45
N LEU A 91 5.24 2.51 0.27
CA LEU A 91 3.86 3.02 0.25
C LEU A 91 3.41 3.38 -1.17
N LEU A 92 4.24 4.11 -1.93
CA LEU A 92 3.89 4.49 -3.31
C LEU A 92 3.72 3.26 -4.19
N ALA A 93 4.64 2.27 -4.12
CA ALA A 93 4.53 1.03 -4.86
C ALA A 93 3.23 0.28 -4.53
N PHE A 94 2.90 0.18 -3.24
CA PHE A 94 1.67 -0.43 -2.76
C PHE A 94 0.44 0.26 -3.34
N SER A 95 0.38 1.60 -3.24
CA SER A 95 -0.72 2.41 -3.78
C SER A 95 -0.91 2.20 -5.28
N LEU A 96 0.19 2.20 -6.05
CA LEU A 96 0.15 2.01 -7.50
C LEU A 96 -0.39 0.65 -7.92
N MET A 97 0.10 -0.42 -7.29
CA MET A 97 -0.27 -1.79 -7.63
C MET A 97 -1.74 -2.07 -7.28
N PHE A 98 -2.21 -1.58 -6.13
CA PHE A 98 -3.62 -1.69 -5.77
C PHE A 98 -4.52 -0.81 -6.64
N GLN A 99 -4.10 0.42 -6.95
CA GLN A 99 -4.84 1.30 -7.87
C GLN A 99 -4.90 0.70 -9.27
N GLY A 100 -3.76 0.36 -9.85
CA GLY A 100 -3.70 -0.13 -11.22
C GLY A 100 -4.51 0.75 -12.19
N ASP A 101 -5.25 0.11 -13.08
CA ASP A 101 -6.19 0.77 -13.98
C ASP A 101 -7.65 0.71 -13.45
N ARG A 102 -7.84 0.46 -12.15
CA ARG A 102 -9.14 0.31 -11.51
C ARG A 102 -9.88 1.62 -11.39
N SER A 103 -11.19 1.55 -11.52
CA SER A 103 -12.08 2.63 -11.08
C SER A 103 -12.03 2.79 -9.56
N VAL A 104 -12.51 3.92 -9.04
CA VAL A 104 -12.62 4.11 -7.57
C VAL A 104 -13.52 3.06 -6.93
N ALA A 105 -14.58 2.66 -7.62
CA ALA A 105 -15.49 1.60 -7.12
C ALA A 105 -14.79 0.24 -7.02
N ASP A 106 -14.02 -0.14 -8.06
CA ASP A 106 -13.29 -1.41 -8.07
C ASP A 106 -12.15 -1.40 -7.04
N LEU A 107 -11.45 -0.27 -6.89
CA LEU A 107 -10.44 -0.11 -5.86
C LEU A 107 -11.07 -0.23 -4.45
N THR A 108 -12.20 0.42 -4.21
CA THR A 108 -12.90 0.32 -2.92
C THR A 108 -13.30 -1.13 -2.62
N ALA A 109 -13.83 -1.84 -3.62
CA ALA A 109 -14.21 -3.25 -3.46
C ALA A 109 -12.99 -4.13 -3.17
N LEU A 110 -11.89 -3.92 -3.88
CA LEU A 110 -10.63 -4.64 -3.65
C LEU A 110 -10.11 -4.41 -2.22
N LEU A 111 -10.02 -3.14 -1.80
CA LEU A 111 -9.51 -2.80 -0.47
C LEU A 111 -10.35 -3.44 0.64
N GLN A 112 -11.69 -3.42 0.50
CA GLN A 112 -12.58 -4.06 1.46
C GLN A 112 -12.43 -5.58 1.47
N ALA A 113 -12.28 -6.21 0.30
CA ALA A 113 -12.09 -7.66 0.20
C ALA A 113 -10.79 -8.08 0.91
N VAL A 114 -9.68 -7.41 0.62
CA VAL A 114 -8.38 -7.69 1.24
C VAL A 114 -8.40 -7.43 2.75
N ALA A 115 -8.99 -6.30 3.20
CA ALA A 115 -9.08 -5.99 4.63
C ALA A 115 -9.91 -7.05 5.40
N ASN A 116 -11.02 -7.53 4.81
CA ASN A 116 -11.85 -8.56 5.40
C ASN A 116 -11.15 -9.92 5.49
N ASP A 117 -10.39 -10.28 4.45
CA ASP A 117 -9.64 -11.53 4.41
C ASP A 117 -8.56 -11.53 5.49
N MET A 118 -7.79 -10.47 5.57
CA MET A 118 -6.72 -10.29 6.55
C MET A 118 -7.19 -10.13 8.00
N GLU A 119 -8.44 -9.80 8.25
CA GLU A 119 -8.94 -9.44 9.59
C GLU A 119 -8.49 -10.43 10.67
N LYS A 120 -8.64 -11.74 10.44
CA LYS A 120 -8.50 -12.76 11.48
C LYS A 120 -7.11 -13.37 11.59
N ASP A 121 -6.42 -13.59 10.50
CA ASP A 121 -5.14 -14.30 10.46
C ASP A 121 -3.98 -13.47 9.89
N GLY A 122 -4.27 -12.37 9.21
CA GLY A 122 -3.26 -11.48 8.63
C GLY A 122 -2.70 -11.98 7.30
N THR A 123 -3.40 -12.92 6.64
CA THR A 123 -3.05 -13.45 5.32
C THR A 123 -4.03 -12.96 4.27
N TRP A 124 -3.63 -13.03 3.02
CA TRP A 124 -4.46 -12.76 1.86
C TRP A 124 -4.32 -13.92 0.88
N ASP A 125 -5.38 -14.70 0.76
CA ASP A 125 -5.36 -16.01 0.09
C ASP A 125 -5.91 -15.95 -1.36
N ASP A 126 -6.38 -14.77 -1.84
CA ASP A 126 -6.89 -14.59 -3.21
C ASP A 126 -5.73 -14.52 -4.23
N GLU A 127 -5.28 -15.70 -4.66
CA GLU A 127 -4.19 -15.85 -5.64
C GLU A 127 -4.54 -15.23 -7.00
N ASP A 128 -5.81 -15.30 -7.43
CA ASP A 128 -6.25 -14.76 -8.72
C ASP A 128 -6.12 -13.23 -8.75
N THR A 129 -6.54 -12.58 -7.68
CA THR A 129 -6.39 -11.12 -7.55
C THR A 129 -4.93 -10.71 -7.40
N ARG A 130 -4.12 -11.46 -6.65
CA ARG A 130 -2.67 -11.22 -6.54
C ARG A 130 -2.00 -11.32 -7.90
N MET A 131 -2.31 -12.35 -8.69
CA MET A 131 -1.78 -12.54 -10.05
C MET A 131 -2.20 -11.39 -10.96
N SER A 132 -3.45 -10.96 -10.91
CA SER A 132 -3.93 -9.79 -11.69
C SER A 132 -3.17 -8.49 -11.36
N ILE A 133 -2.80 -8.30 -10.09
CA ILE A 133 -1.95 -7.16 -9.69
C ILE A 133 -0.52 -7.33 -10.23
N ALA A 134 0.03 -8.53 -10.21
CA ALA A 134 1.35 -8.82 -10.76
C ALA A 134 1.40 -8.62 -12.29
N GLU A 135 0.36 -9.04 -13.00
CA GLU A 135 0.22 -8.78 -14.45
C GLU A 135 0.24 -7.29 -14.77
N TRP A 136 -0.56 -6.51 -14.02
CA TRP A 136 -0.55 -5.05 -14.18
C TRP A 136 0.83 -4.46 -13.88
N ALA A 137 1.51 -4.93 -12.84
CA ALA A 137 2.84 -4.45 -12.43
C ALA A 137 3.89 -4.74 -13.51
N ALA A 138 3.89 -5.95 -14.09
CA ALA A 138 4.78 -6.36 -15.17
C ALA A 138 4.54 -5.54 -16.44
N ASP A 139 3.26 -5.33 -16.82
CA ASP A 139 2.89 -4.50 -17.95
C ASP A 139 3.30 -3.04 -17.76
N ALA A 140 3.08 -2.48 -16.57
CA ALA A 140 3.45 -1.11 -16.26
C ALA A 140 4.98 -0.89 -16.30
N ASP A 141 5.76 -1.86 -15.86
CA ASP A 141 7.22 -1.81 -15.92
C ASP A 141 7.72 -1.95 -17.36
N SER A 142 7.28 -2.96 -18.09
CA SER A 142 7.72 -3.23 -19.47
C SER A 142 7.33 -2.11 -20.44
N ALA A 143 6.16 -1.50 -20.27
CA ALA A 143 5.70 -0.37 -21.06
C ALA A 143 6.29 0.99 -20.64
N GLY A 144 7.16 1.04 -19.64
CA GLY A 144 7.76 2.28 -19.14
C GLY A 144 6.79 3.20 -18.40
N ARG A 145 5.60 2.72 -18.00
CA ARG A 145 4.57 3.49 -17.30
C ARG A 145 5.06 4.00 -15.94
N LEU A 146 5.97 3.27 -15.28
CA LEU A 146 6.53 3.68 -13.98
C LEU A 146 7.21 5.05 -14.06
N THR A 147 7.91 5.36 -15.17
CA THR A 147 8.50 6.70 -15.36
C THR A 147 7.42 7.79 -15.49
N ALA A 148 6.34 7.53 -16.21
CA ALA A 148 5.22 8.47 -16.33
C ALA A 148 4.55 8.73 -14.98
N ILE A 149 4.34 7.70 -14.18
CA ILE A 149 3.79 7.78 -12.83
C ILE A 149 4.69 8.64 -11.91
N ARG A 150 6.00 8.44 -11.95
CA ARG A 150 6.95 9.29 -11.24
C ARG A 150 6.78 10.78 -11.60
N ASN A 151 6.60 11.08 -12.88
CA ASN A 151 6.37 12.44 -13.34
C ASN A 151 5.02 12.99 -12.87
N ASN A 152 3.97 12.17 -12.82
CA ASN A 152 2.67 12.54 -12.27
C ASN A 152 2.82 12.99 -10.81
N VAL A 153 3.43 12.17 -9.96
CA VAL A 153 3.63 12.48 -8.54
C VAL A 153 4.48 13.74 -8.35
N LYS A 154 5.57 13.89 -9.11
CA LYS A 154 6.39 15.10 -9.10
C LYS A 154 5.60 16.36 -9.49
N SER A 155 4.68 16.26 -10.45
CA SER A 155 3.88 17.38 -10.92
C SER A 155 2.92 17.95 -9.86
N TRP A 156 2.69 17.22 -8.77
CA TRP A 156 1.88 17.70 -7.67
C TRP A 156 2.55 18.77 -6.81
N GLY A 157 3.88 18.93 -6.96
CA GLY A 157 4.63 19.95 -6.22
C GLY A 157 4.77 19.67 -4.72
N LEU A 158 4.55 18.42 -4.28
CA LEU A 158 4.62 18.03 -2.87
C LEU A 158 6.05 17.69 -2.45
N SER A 159 6.88 17.24 -3.38
CA SER A 159 8.30 16.93 -3.17
C SER A 159 9.08 17.07 -4.47
N ASN A 160 10.36 17.40 -4.36
CA ASN A 160 11.29 17.45 -5.49
C ASN A 160 11.91 16.07 -5.82
N SER A 161 11.83 15.12 -4.91
CA SER A 161 12.41 13.79 -5.06
C SER A 161 11.38 12.71 -4.68
N VAL A 162 10.86 12.01 -5.67
CA VAL A 162 10.10 10.77 -5.46
C VAL A 162 11.12 9.64 -5.36
N THR A 163 11.06 8.86 -4.29
CA THR A 163 12.00 7.76 -4.04
C THR A 163 11.89 6.63 -5.07
N LYS A 164 12.80 5.66 -5.02
CA LYS A 164 12.85 4.51 -5.94
C LYS A 164 11.81 3.45 -5.53
N TYR A 165 10.59 3.63 -5.94
CA TYR A 165 9.50 2.69 -5.69
C TYR A 165 9.47 1.51 -6.68
N GLU A 166 10.11 1.67 -7.85
CA GLU A 166 10.09 0.67 -8.94
C GLU A 166 10.67 -0.67 -8.51
N LYS A 167 11.63 -0.65 -7.58
CA LYS A 167 12.22 -1.89 -7.05
C LYS A 167 11.17 -2.78 -6.36
N TYR A 168 10.23 -2.19 -5.62
CA TYR A 168 9.17 -2.93 -4.95
C TYR A 168 8.14 -3.47 -5.94
N VAL A 169 7.79 -2.69 -6.98
CA VAL A 169 6.92 -3.15 -8.06
C VAL A 169 7.53 -4.35 -8.76
N ARG A 170 8.83 -4.28 -9.11
CA ARG A 170 9.57 -5.38 -9.78
C ARG A 170 9.69 -6.60 -8.90
N SER A 171 10.12 -6.43 -7.66
CA SER A 171 10.27 -7.55 -6.72
C SER A 171 8.97 -8.33 -6.56
N PHE A 172 7.82 -7.64 -6.50
CA PHE A 172 6.52 -8.28 -6.38
C PHE A 172 6.19 -9.14 -7.61
N TRP A 173 6.17 -8.55 -8.82
CA TRP A 173 5.76 -9.34 -9.99
C TRP A 173 6.79 -10.41 -10.39
N TYR A 174 8.08 -10.21 -10.12
CA TYR A 174 9.10 -11.26 -10.27
C TYR A 174 8.80 -12.45 -9.36
N SER A 175 8.47 -12.18 -8.08
CA SER A 175 8.11 -13.22 -7.11
C SER A 175 6.86 -14.00 -7.55
N GLU A 176 5.80 -13.29 -7.97
CA GLU A 176 4.54 -13.93 -8.40
C GLU A 176 4.73 -14.79 -9.66
N TYR A 177 5.64 -14.44 -10.56
CA TYR A 177 5.98 -15.24 -11.74
C TYR A 177 7.05 -16.31 -11.48
N GLY A 178 7.56 -16.43 -10.26
CA GLY A 178 8.59 -17.40 -9.92
C GLY A 178 9.95 -17.14 -10.60
N LEU A 179 10.26 -15.88 -10.94
CA LEU A 179 11.49 -15.50 -11.64
C LEU A 179 12.68 -15.25 -10.70
N GLY A 180 12.50 -15.41 -9.38
CA GLY A 180 13.52 -15.13 -8.38
C GLY A 180 13.62 -13.64 -8.05
N ASP A 181 14.58 -13.29 -7.16
CA ASP A 181 14.82 -11.90 -6.77
C ASP A 181 15.47 -11.09 -7.90
N CYS A 182 15.09 -9.83 -8.02
CA CYS A 182 15.66 -8.84 -8.94
C CYS A 182 17.05 -8.38 -8.50
#